data_8383575e696d3a3326743b6d5fe51e96
#
_entry.id   8383575e696d3a3326743b6d5fe51e96
#
_cell.length_a   1.000
_cell.length_b   1.000
_cell.length_c   1.000
_cell.angle_alpha   90.00
_cell.angle_beta   90.00
_cell.angle_gamma   90.00
#
_symmetry.space_group_name_H-M   'P 1'
#
loop_
_entity.id
_entity.type
_entity.pdbx_description
1 polymer ?
#
loop_
_entity_poly.entity_id
_entity_poly.type
_entity_poly.pdbx_seq_one_letter_code
_entity_poly.pdbx_strand_id
1 'polypeptide(L)'
;MGNILEVHEVTKKYRSKHALHKVSFNLSAGKITGLLGSNGSGKSTLMKIIAGLTQPTSGRVSVIGGSVGTESKAVVSFMPDKPLTESWMSVSDALKFQTDFYPDFDQTKASRMLEFMKLRAQDKVKDLSKGMNERLQLTLALSRRASLYLLDEPIGGVDPVARTKILNALVEFYEEDSTILLSTHLVSDIERIFDDVIFIKEGEILMHTAVEDIRLRHGKSIDELFREVYAEC
;
A
#
# COMPACT_ATOMS: atom_id res chain seq x y z
N MET A 1 3.37 4.31 -21.92
CA MET A 1 3.44 3.32 -20.82
C MET A 1 2.03 2.79 -20.61
N GLY A 2 1.86 1.47 -20.42
CA GLY A 2 0.52 0.88 -20.18
C GLY A 2 0.08 1.02 -18.73
N ASN A 3 -1.22 0.82 -18.49
CA ASN A 3 -1.76 0.74 -17.15
C ASN A 3 -1.32 -0.56 -16.48
N ILE A 4 -0.83 -0.48 -15.25
CA ILE A 4 -0.50 -1.65 -14.43
C ILE A 4 -1.72 -2.15 -13.66
N LEU A 5 -2.62 -1.24 -13.30
CA LEU A 5 -3.86 -1.52 -12.59
C LEU A 5 -5.01 -0.77 -13.26
N GLU A 6 -6.12 -1.47 -13.48
CA GLU A 6 -7.36 -0.87 -13.92
C GLU A 6 -8.50 -1.32 -12.98
N VAL A 7 -9.21 -0.36 -12.43
CA VAL A 7 -10.38 -0.54 -11.58
C VAL A 7 -11.58 0.06 -12.29
N HIS A 8 -12.61 -0.74 -12.54
CA HIS A 8 -13.77 -0.31 -13.32
C HIS A 8 -15.08 -0.59 -12.58
N GLU A 9 -15.77 0.46 -12.17
CA GLU A 9 -17.06 0.48 -11.47
C GLU A 9 -17.16 -0.50 -10.31
N VAL A 10 -16.06 -0.65 -9.56
CA VAL A 10 -15.99 -1.58 -8.42
C VAL A 10 -16.91 -1.13 -7.31
N THR A 11 -17.85 -2.00 -6.96
CA THR A 11 -18.76 -1.83 -5.82
C THR A 11 -18.54 -2.97 -4.83
N LYS A 12 -18.50 -2.66 -3.55
CA LYS A 12 -18.45 -3.67 -2.48
C LYS A 12 -19.48 -3.36 -1.41
N LYS A 13 -20.36 -4.34 -1.16
CA LYS A 13 -21.35 -4.30 -0.08
C LYS A 13 -21.01 -5.32 0.99
N TYR A 14 -21.13 -4.92 2.24
CA TYR A 14 -21.13 -5.79 3.41
C TYR A 14 -22.49 -5.65 4.08
N ARG A 15 -23.33 -6.67 3.94
CA ARG A 15 -24.76 -6.63 4.38
C ARG A 15 -25.47 -5.44 3.73
N SER A 16 -25.89 -4.45 4.54
CA SER A 16 -26.59 -3.24 4.08
C SER A 16 -25.66 -2.04 3.77
N LYS A 17 -24.37 -2.12 4.18
CA LYS A 17 -23.42 -0.99 4.04
C LYS A 17 -22.59 -1.13 2.77
N HIS A 18 -22.54 -0.07 1.95
CA HIS A 18 -21.58 0.05 0.88
C HIS A 18 -20.22 0.43 1.47
N ALA A 19 -19.20 -0.39 1.22
CA ALA A 19 -17.82 -0.04 1.53
C ALA A 19 -17.13 0.63 0.34
N LEU A 20 -17.57 0.29 -0.89
CA LEU A 20 -17.16 0.93 -2.15
C LEU A 20 -18.39 1.08 -3.04
N HIS A 21 -18.46 2.19 -3.79
CA HIS A 21 -19.55 2.48 -4.72
C HIS A 21 -19.01 2.98 -6.06
N LYS A 22 -19.08 2.13 -7.09
CA LYS A 22 -18.67 2.41 -8.49
C LYS A 22 -17.28 3.04 -8.63
N VAL A 23 -16.32 2.59 -7.83
CA VAL A 23 -14.93 3.07 -7.86
C VAL A 23 -14.31 2.75 -9.21
N SER A 24 -13.76 3.78 -9.87
CA SER A 24 -13.05 3.63 -11.15
C SER A 24 -11.80 4.51 -11.18
N PHE A 25 -10.65 3.91 -11.50
CA PHE A 25 -9.38 4.60 -11.76
C PHE A 25 -8.37 3.64 -12.40
N ASN A 26 -7.28 4.21 -12.92
CA ASN A 26 -6.17 3.45 -13.49
C ASN A 26 -4.85 3.91 -12.86
N LEU A 27 -3.89 3.01 -12.69
CA LEU A 27 -2.52 3.37 -12.32
C LEU A 27 -1.58 3.10 -13.48
N SER A 28 -0.74 4.08 -13.77
CA SER A 28 0.38 3.93 -14.70
C SER A 28 1.55 3.22 -14.02
N ALA A 29 2.34 2.47 -14.79
CA ALA A 29 3.56 1.84 -14.28
C ALA A 29 4.61 2.88 -13.87
N GLY A 30 5.46 2.52 -12.89
CA GLY A 30 6.61 3.33 -12.47
C GLY A 30 6.27 4.53 -11.58
N LYS A 31 5.16 4.48 -10.82
CA LYS A 31 4.72 5.60 -9.98
C LYS A 31 4.41 5.16 -8.55
N ILE A 32 4.58 6.09 -7.62
CA ILE A 32 4.09 5.97 -6.24
C ILE A 32 2.79 6.78 -6.13
N THR A 33 1.66 6.08 -5.97
CA THR A 33 0.34 6.71 -5.86
C THR A 33 -0.19 6.61 -4.43
N GLY A 34 -0.58 7.75 -3.86
CA GLY A 34 -1.24 7.83 -2.56
C GLY A 34 -2.75 7.59 -2.67
N LEU A 35 -3.30 6.61 -1.94
CA LEU A 35 -4.74 6.44 -1.74
C LEU A 35 -5.13 7.08 -0.41
N LEU A 36 -5.64 8.31 -0.46
CA LEU A 36 -5.83 9.18 0.68
C LEU A 36 -7.31 9.23 1.11
N GLY A 37 -7.56 9.10 2.40
CA GLY A 37 -8.92 9.14 2.91
C GLY A 37 -8.99 8.90 4.41
N SER A 38 -10.08 9.32 5.05
CA SER A 38 -10.33 9.08 6.47
C SER A 38 -10.48 7.59 6.78
N ASN A 39 -10.45 7.25 8.07
CA ASN A 39 -10.71 5.88 8.49
C ASN A 39 -12.14 5.48 8.11
N GLY A 40 -12.29 4.27 7.54
CA GLY A 40 -13.57 3.77 7.07
C GLY A 40 -14.01 4.25 5.68
N SER A 41 -13.19 5.04 4.96
CA SER A 41 -13.52 5.52 3.60
C SER A 41 -13.49 4.44 2.51
N GLY A 42 -12.99 3.22 2.81
CA GLY A 42 -12.96 2.11 1.86
C GLY A 42 -11.58 1.68 1.38
N LYS A 43 -10.49 2.37 1.76
CA LYS A 43 -9.09 2.10 1.32
C LYS A 43 -8.70 0.63 1.44
N SER A 44 -8.74 0.07 2.66
CA SER A 44 -8.36 -1.33 2.91
C SER A 44 -9.27 -2.32 2.18
N THR A 45 -10.56 -2.00 1.98
CA THR A 45 -11.46 -2.84 1.20
C THR A 45 -11.05 -2.87 -0.27
N LEU A 46 -10.72 -1.71 -0.82
CA LEU A 46 -10.25 -1.59 -2.21
C LEU A 46 -8.93 -2.36 -2.41
N MET A 47 -7.96 -2.16 -1.52
CA MET A 47 -6.68 -2.87 -1.59
C MET A 47 -6.84 -4.39 -1.49
N LYS A 48 -7.73 -4.89 -0.61
CA LYS A 48 -8.04 -6.34 -0.53
C LYS A 48 -8.68 -6.90 -1.79
N ILE A 49 -9.48 -6.10 -2.50
CA ILE A 49 -10.05 -6.50 -3.79
C ILE A 49 -8.94 -6.59 -4.85
N ILE A 50 -8.06 -5.58 -4.94
CA ILE A 50 -6.93 -5.55 -5.87
C ILE A 50 -5.96 -6.72 -5.58
N ALA A 51 -5.69 -7.01 -4.30
CA ALA A 51 -4.86 -8.14 -3.89
C ALA A 51 -5.53 -9.52 -4.09
N GLY A 52 -6.80 -9.57 -4.51
CA GLY A 52 -7.55 -10.82 -4.71
C GLY A 52 -7.90 -11.56 -3.41
N LEU A 53 -7.94 -10.85 -2.28
CA LEU A 53 -8.32 -11.40 -0.98
C LEU A 53 -9.83 -11.33 -0.73
N THR A 54 -10.54 -10.50 -1.46
CA THR A 54 -12.00 -10.43 -1.44
C THR A 54 -12.55 -10.09 -2.82
N GLN A 55 -13.73 -10.62 -3.15
CA GLN A 55 -14.38 -10.34 -4.42
C GLN A 55 -15.20 -9.04 -4.34
N PRO A 56 -15.24 -8.21 -5.40
CA PRO A 56 -16.20 -7.12 -5.50
C PRO A 56 -17.64 -7.68 -5.59
N THR A 57 -18.63 -6.86 -5.23
CA THR A 57 -20.05 -7.21 -5.45
C THR A 57 -20.42 -7.02 -6.92
N SER A 58 -19.84 -5.99 -7.57
CA SER A 58 -19.93 -5.73 -9.01
C SER A 58 -18.71 -4.92 -9.47
N GLY A 59 -18.54 -4.79 -10.78
CA GLY A 59 -17.36 -4.18 -11.39
C GLY A 59 -16.24 -5.18 -11.58
N ARG A 60 -15.10 -4.70 -12.08
CA ARG A 60 -13.93 -5.56 -12.35
C ARG A 60 -12.64 -4.84 -12.02
N VAL A 61 -11.61 -5.64 -11.70
CA VAL A 61 -10.23 -5.18 -11.52
C VAL A 61 -9.34 -6.00 -12.44
N SER A 62 -8.42 -5.35 -13.14
CA SER A 62 -7.36 -6.02 -13.87
C SER A 62 -5.99 -5.52 -13.46
N VAL A 63 -5.02 -6.42 -13.40
CA VAL A 63 -3.61 -6.16 -13.09
C VAL A 63 -2.80 -6.64 -14.28
N ILE A 64 -2.00 -5.75 -14.88
CA ILE A 64 -1.20 -6.04 -16.09
C ILE A 64 -2.08 -6.66 -17.20
N GLY A 65 -3.29 -6.09 -17.40
CA GLY A 65 -4.25 -6.57 -18.40
C GLY A 65 -4.97 -7.90 -18.08
N GLY A 66 -4.56 -8.61 -17.00
CA GLY A 66 -5.17 -9.85 -16.55
C GLY A 66 -6.18 -9.65 -15.42
N SER A 67 -7.16 -10.56 -15.29
CA SER A 67 -8.10 -10.54 -14.17
C SER A 67 -7.41 -10.86 -12.84
N VAL A 68 -7.94 -10.30 -11.74
CA VAL A 68 -7.45 -10.63 -10.40
C VAL A 68 -7.67 -12.12 -10.09
N GLY A 69 -6.57 -12.84 -9.81
CA GLY A 69 -6.56 -14.28 -9.61
C GLY A 69 -5.17 -14.80 -9.22
N THR A 70 -4.87 -16.04 -9.55
CA THR A 70 -3.59 -16.68 -9.25
C THR A 70 -2.42 -15.97 -9.94
N GLU A 71 -2.57 -15.61 -11.21
CA GLU A 71 -1.54 -14.92 -11.99
C GLU A 71 -1.25 -13.52 -11.44
N SER A 72 -2.28 -12.75 -11.10
CA SER A 72 -2.08 -11.41 -10.52
C SER A 72 -1.36 -11.47 -9.16
N LYS A 73 -1.59 -12.52 -8.35
CA LYS A 73 -0.91 -12.69 -7.05
C LYS A 73 0.59 -12.93 -7.19
N ALA A 74 1.05 -13.43 -8.35
CA ALA A 74 2.47 -13.59 -8.62
C ALA A 74 3.19 -12.25 -8.81
N VAL A 75 2.48 -11.21 -9.28
CA VAL A 75 3.04 -9.88 -9.59
C VAL A 75 2.59 -8.79 -8.62
N VAL A 76 1.77 -9.12 -7.63
CA VAL A 76 1.29 -8.19 -6.58
C VAL A 76 1.90 -8.57 -5.24
N SER A 77 2.53 -7.62 -4.58
CA SER A 77 2.93 -7.73 -3.18
C SER A 77 1.96 -6.91 -2.32
N PHE A 78 1.43 -7.49 -1.25
CA PHE A 78 0.47 -6.82 -0.39
C PHE A 78 0.92 -6.81 1.07
N MET A 79 1.06 -5.61 1.63
CA MET A 79 1.24 -5.36 3.06
C MET A 79 -0.10 -4.87 3.64
N PRO A 80 -0.84 -5.69 4.38
CA PRO A 80 -2.08 -5.27 5.04
C PRO A 80 -1.80 -4.46 6.31
N ASP A 81 -2.80 -3.69 6.76
CA ASP A 81 -2.77 -2.96 8.05
C ASP A 81 -2.54 -3.89 9.26
N LYS A 82 -3.01 -5.14 9.19
CA LYS A 82 -2.74 -6.16 10.23
C LYS A 82 -1.64 -7.09 9.78
N PRO A 83 -0.59 -7.28 10.62
CA PRO A 83 0.53 -8.17 10.28
C PRO A 83 0.09 -9.57 9.89
N LEU A 84 0.77 -10.15 8.90
CA LEU A 84 0.57 -11.54 8.46
C LEU A 84 1.51 -12.53 9.16
N THR A 85 2.44 -12.02 9.97
CA THR A 85 3.39 -12.84 10.73
C THR A 85 2.78 -13.35 12.03
N GLU A 86 3.03 -14.60 12.36
CA GLU A 86 2.54 -15.22 13.58
C GLU A 86 3.44 -14.85 14.79
N SER A 87 2.84 -14.74 15.96
CA SER A 87 3.54 -14.29 17.18
C SER A 87 4.67 -15.23 17.63
N TRP A 88 4.60 -16.53 17.30
CA TRP A 88 5.62 -17.53 17.63
C TRP A 88 6.84 -17.48 16.70
N MET A 89 6.75 -16.85 15.54
CA MET A 89 7.84 -16.72 14.58
C MET A 89 8.96 -15.85 15.13
N SER A 90 10.18 -16.12 14.69
CA SER A 90 11.26 -15.15 14.67
C SER A 90 11.25 -14.37 13.35
N VAL A 91 12.01 -13.27 13.28
CA VAL A 91 12.21 -12.54 12.03
C VAL A 91 12.76 -13.46 10.93
N SER A 92 13.71 -14.35 11.26
CA SER A 92 14.24 -15.34 10.31
C SER A 92 13.19 -16.37 9.86
N ASP A 93 12.29 -16.78 10.76
CA ASP A 93 11.18 -17.68 10.37
C ASP A 93 10.25 -17.01 9.38
N ALA A 94 9.95 -15.70 9.58
CA ALA A 94 9.13 -14.93 8.66
C ALA A 94 9.77 -14.77 7.28
N LEU A 95 11.09 -14.52 7.21
CA LEU A 95 11.83 -14.48 5.94
C LEU A 95 11.83 -15.83 5.23
N LYS A 96 12.07 -16.91 5.99
CA LYS A 96 12.05 -18.26 5.44
C LYS A 96 10.66 -18.60 4.89
N PHE A 97 9.60 -18.27 5.61
CA PHE A 97 8.23 -18.46 5.15
C PHE A 97 7.99 -17.76 3.81
N GLN A 98 8.42 -16.49 3.67
CA GLN A 98 8.30 -15.76 2.40
C GLN A 98 9.09 -16.44 1.28
N THR A 99 10.31 -16.90 1.55
CA THR A 99 11.14 -17.62 0.58
C THR A 99 10.49 -18.92 0.11
N ASP A 100 9.86 -19.65 1.02
CA ASP A 100 9.23 -20.94 0.70
C ASP A 100 7.95 -20.78 -0.14
N PHE A 101 7.22 -19.66 0.03
CA PHE A 101 5.93 -19.40 -0.63
C PHE A 101 6.01 -18.54 -1.88
N TYR A 102 7.03 -17.67 -1.98
CA TYR A 102 7.18 -16.72 -3.09
C TYR A 102 8.48 -16.92 -3.83
N PRO A 103 8.46 -17.51 -5.05
CA PRO A 103 9.66 -17.72 -5.85
C PRO A 103 10.40 -16.43 -6.23
N ASP A 104 9.70 -15.31 -6.23
CA ASP A 104 10.19 -13.96 -6.51
C ASP A 104 10.73 -13.22 -5.27
N PHE A 105 10.82 -13.88 -4.10
CA PHE A 105 11.36 -13.28 -2.88
C PHE A 105 12.87 -13.15 -2.93
N ASP A 106 13.38 -11.93 -2.86
CA ASP A 106 14.80 -11.60 -2.89
C ASP A 106 15.41 -11.59 -1.48
N GLN A 107 16.06 -12.69 -1.11
CA GLN A 107 16.72 -12.83 0.21
C GLN A 107 17.85 -11.82 0.42
N THR A 108 18.54 -11.42 -0.66
CA THR A 108 19.62 -10.43 -0.58
C THR A 108 19.05 -9.06 -0.27
N LYS A 109 17.98 -8.65 -0.96
CA LYS A 109 17.25 -7.41 -0.68
C LYS A 109 16.69 -7.42 0.74
N ALA A 110 16.08 -8.54 1.17
CA ALA A 110 15.54 -8.70 2.52
C ALA A 110 16.63 -8.51 3.59
N SER A 111 17.81 -9.10 3.41
CA SER A 111 18.92 -8.96 4.35
C SER A 111 19.42 -7.52 4.46
N ARG A 112 19.58 -6.82 3.33
CA ARG A 112 19.90 -5.38 3.30
C ARG A 112 18.84 -4.54 3.99
N MET A 113 17.56 -4.85 3.76
CA MET A 113 16.46 -4.16 4.40
C MET A 113 16.42 -4.40 5.92
N LEU A 114 16.68 -5.62 6.41
CA LEU A 114 16.78 -5.89 7.85
C LEU A 114 17.86 -5.03 8.51
N GLU A 115 19.04 -4.95 7.90
CA GLU A 115 20.13 -4.10 8.39
C GLU A 115 19.72 -2.62 8.40
N PHE A 116 19.20 -2.13 7.29
CA PHE A 116 18.68 -0.75 7.17
C PHE A 116 17.62 -0.46 8.23
N MET A 117 16.68 -1.39 8.45
CA MET A 117 15.57 -1.28 9.41
C MET A 117 16.01 -1.50 10.86
N LYS A 118 17.27 -1.91 11.10
CA LYS A 118 17.81 -2.28 12.43
C LYS A 118 16.96 -3.38 13.10
N LEU A 119 16.63 -4.43 12.34
CA LEU A 119 15.95 -5.63 12.82
C LEU A 119 16.95 -6.78 12.88
N ARG A 120 16.86 -7.59 13.93
CA ARG A 120 17.73 -8.76 14.09
C ARG A 120 16.96 -10.03 13.75
N ALA A 121 17.60 -10.92 13.01
CA ALA A 121 16.98 -12.18 12.53
C ALA A 121 16.45 -13.08 13.66
N GLN A 122 17.09 -13.06 14.83
CA GLN A 122 16.73 -13.85 16.00
C GLN A 122 15.60 -13.25 16.86
N ASP A 123 15.21 -11.98 16.65
CA ASP A 123 14.15 -11.36 17.43
C ASP A 123 12.82 -12.07 17.19
N LYS A 124 12.05 -12.29 18.25
CA LYS A 124 10.72 -12.89 18.13
C LYS A 124 9.68 -11.83 17.76
N VAL A 125 8.77 -12.15 16.86
CA VAL A 125 7.71 -11.24 16.40
C VAL A 125 6.87 -10.71 17.57
N LYS A 126 6.56 -11.55 18.56
CA LYS A 126 5.82 -11.16 19.77
C LYS A 126 6.51 -10.10 20.63
N ASP A 127 7.85 -10.00 20.53
CA ASP A 127 8.68 -9.10 21.33
C ASP A 127 9.01 -7.80 20.59
N LEU A 128 8.60 -7.69 19.30
CA LEU A 128 8.80 -6.49 18.51
C LEU A 128 7.84 -5.38 18.98
N SER A 129 8.35 -4.15 19.07
CA SER A 129 7.48 -2.98 19.19
C SER A 129 6.60 -2.85 17.94
N LYS A 130 5.51 -2.07 18.02
CA LYS A 130 4.65 -1.81 16.85
C LYS A 130 5.48 -1.28 15.67
N GLY A 131 6.33 -0.28 15.88
CA GLY A 131 7.18 0.27 14.82
C GLY A 131 8.24 -0.71 14.29
N MET A 132 8.71 -1.67 15.10
CA MET A 132 9.58 -2.74 14.61
C MET A 132 8.81 -3.74 13.75
N ASN A 133 7.58 -4.05 14.13
CA ASN A 133 6.72 -4.96 13.38
C ASN A 133 6.35 -4.35 12.02
N GLU A 134 5.95 -3.07 11.96
CA GLU A 134 5.68 -2.38 10.69
C GLU A 134 6.91 -2.39 9.76
N ARG A 135 8.12 -2.16 10.31
CA ARG A 135 9.37 -2.28 9.56
C ARG A 135 9.62 -3.69 9.05
N LEU A 136 9.28 -4.73 9.82
CA LEU A 136 9.35 -6.13 9.37
C LEU A 136 8.35 -6.38 8.22
N GLN A 137 7.08 -5.98 8.39
CA GLN A 137 6.06 -6.16 7.34
C GLN A 137 6.47 -5.49 6.03
N LEU A 138 6.99 -4.26 6.10
CA LEU A 138 7.49 -3.55 4.92
C LEU A 138 8.69 -4.27 4.30
N THR A 139 9.63 -4.79 5.11
CA THR A 139 10.75 -5.59 4.63
C THR A 139 10.27 -6.81 3.86
N LEU A 140 9.31 -7.56 4.40
CA LEU A 140 8.76 -8.73 3.74
C LEU A 140 8.06 -8.38 2.42
N ALA A 141 7.28 -7.29 2.41
CA ALA A 141 6.54 -6.85 1.23
C ALA A 141 7.48 -6.36 0.11
N LEU A 142 8.44 -5.48 0.41
CA LEU A 142 9.33 -4.89 -0.60
C LEU A 142 10.45 -5.83 -1.05
N SER A 143 10.69 -6.93 -0.34
CA SER A 143 11.67 -7.94 -0.77
C SER A 143 11.13 -8.90 -1.81
N ARG A 144 9.88 -8.83 -2.20
CA ARG A 144 9.35 -9.47 -3.40
C ARG A 144 9.73 -8.66 -4.65
N ARG A 145 9.91 -9.33 -5.78
CA ARG A 145 10.08 -8.69 -7.09
C ARG A 145 8.71 -8.52 -7.76
N ALA A 146 7.85 -7.72 -7.13
CA ALA A 146 6.50 -7.49 -7.62
C ALA A 146 6.45 -6.28 -8.56
N SER A 147 5.54 -6.31 -9.52
CA SER A 147 5.27 -5.16 -10.39
C SER A 147 4.35 -4.14 -9.72
N LEU A 148 3.49 -4.58 -8.79
CA LEU A 148 2.57 -3.74 -8.03
C LEU A 148 2.68 -4.04 -6.53
N TYR A 149 3.04 -3.03 -5.76
CA TYR A 149 3.03 -3.08 -4.30
C TYR A 149 1.81 -2.36 -3.76
N LEU A 150 1.07 -3.03 -2.90
CA LEU A 150 -0.09 -2.49 -2.18
C LEU A 150 0.30 -2.37 -0.70
N LEU A 151 0.38 -1.15 -0.17
CA LEU A 151 0.80 -0.88 1.20
C LEU A 151 -0.35 -0.22 1.97
N ASP A 152 -1.01 -0.97 2.85
CA ASP A 152 -2.17 -0.50 3.60
C ASP A 152 -1.75 0.07 4.95
N GLU A 153 -1.78 1.41 5.07
CA GLU A 153 -1.40 2.20 6.27
C GLU A 153 0.02 1.89 6.82
N PRO A 154 1.08 1.83 6.00
CA PRO A 154 2.41 1.36 6.43
C PRO A 154 3.08 2.23 7.50
N ILE A 155 2.58 3.44 7.74
CA ILE A 155 3.06 4.37 8.78
C ILE A 155 2.03 4.60 9.89
N GLY A 156 0.93 3.81 9.89
CA GLY A 156 -0.18 3.97 10.81
C GLY A 156 0.19 3.63 12.25
N GLY A 157 0.05 4.60 13.16
CA GLY A 157 0.22 4.37 14.60
C GLY A 157 1.63 4.00 15.05
N VAL A 158 2.67 4.37 14.28
CA VAL A 158 4.07 4.28 14.67
C VAL A 158 4.60 5.65 15.10
N ASP A 159 5.65 5.65 15.92
CA ASP A 159 6.31 6.89 16.35
C ASP A 159 7.02 7.60 15.17
N PRO A 160 7.32 8.92 15.29
CA PRO A 160 7.92 9.70 14.20
C PRO A 160 9.26 9.15 13.71
N VAL A 161 10.07 8.54 14.58
CA VAL A 161 11.39 7.99 14.22
C VAL A 161 11.22 6.74 13.35
N ALA A 162 10.32 5.83 13.76
CA ALA A 162 9.99 4.64 12.97
C ALA A 162 9.36 5.03 11.62
N ARG A 163 8.49 6.05 11.61
CA ARG A 163 7.85 6.59 10.40
C ARG A 163 8.88 7.11 9.39
N THR A 164 9.81 7.97 9.83
CA THR A 164 10.90 8.46 8.98
C THR A 164 11.70 7.32 8.37
N LYS A 165 11.96 6.28 9.15
CA LYS A 165 12.72 5.11 8.69
C LYS A 165 11.98 4.31 7.64
N ILE A 166 10.66 4.12 7.80
CA ILE A 166 9.79 3.47 6.82
C ILE A 166 9.79 4.27 5.50
N LEU A 167 9.62 5.60 5.58
CA LEU A 167 9.62 6.46 4.39
C LEU A 167 10.97 6.44 3.64
N ASN A 168 12.07 6.48 4.38
CA ASN A 168 13.39 6.39 3.76
C ASN A 168 13.61 5.03 3.10
N ALA A 169 13.10 3.94 3.68
CA ALA A 169 13.17 2.62 3.06
C ALA A 169 12.31 2.52 1.78
N LEU A 170 11.14 3.15 1.76
CA LEU A 170 10.32 3.22 0.54
C LEU A 170 11.08 3.87 -0.61
N VAL A 171 11.83 4.93 -0.34
CA VAL A 171 12.64 5.62 -1.36
C VAL A 171 13.89 4.81 -1.72
N GLU A 172 14.61 4.26 -0.73
CA GLU A 172 15.89 3.54 -0.92
C GLU A 172 15.73 2.22 -1.66
N PHE A 173 14.62 1.50 -1.40
CA PHE A 173 14.37 0.17 -1.95
C PHE A 173 13.28 0.14 -3.03
N TYR A 174 12.80 1.31 -3.46
CA TYR A 174 11.92 1.43 -4.60
C TYR A 174 12.63 1.04 -5.90
N GLU A 175 11.95 0.32 -6.75
CA GLU A 175 12.44 -0.05 -8.08
C GLU A 175 11.61 0.72 -9.12
N GLU A 176 12.27 1.50 -9.99
CA GLU A 176 11.61 2.38 -10.97
C GLU A 176 10.65 1.65 -11.92
N ASP A 177 10.88 0.35 -12.14
CA ASP A 177 10.01 -0.51 -12.96
C ASP A 177 8.74 -0.99 -12.20
N SER A 178 8.67 -0.74 -10.88
CA SER A 178 7.54 -1.13 -10.06
C SER A 178 6.56 0.03 -9.82
N THR A 179 5.37 -0.29 -9.31
CA THR A 179 4.36 0.70 -8.94
C THR A 179 3.94 0.48 -7.50
N ILE A 180 3.78 1.54 -6.73
CA ILE A 180 3.28 1.48 -5.36
C ILE A 180 1.94 2.17 -5.28
N LEU A 181 0.92 1.48 -4.75
CA LEU A 181 -0.30 2.08 -4.24
C LEU A 181 -0.26 2.02 -2.72
N LEU A 182 -0.17 3.18 -2.07
CA LEU A 182 -0.03 3.30 -0.63
C LEU A 182 -1.25 4.00 -0.04
N SER A 183 -1.96 3.34 0.88
CA SER A 183 -3.07 3.97 1.60
C SER A 183 -2.59 4.68 2.86
N THR A 184 -3.12 5.87 3.12
CA THR A 184 -2.89 6.57 4.39
C THR A 184 -3.94 7.64 4.66
N HIS A 185 -4.07 7.99 5.94
CA HIS A 185 -4.77 9.20 6.42
C HIS A 185 -3.76 10.24 6.98
N LEU A 186 -2.45 9.91 7.03
CA LEU A 186 -1.37 10.74 7.57
C LEU A 186 -0.61 11.43 6.42
N VAL A 187 -1.29 12.34 5.71
CA VAL A 187 -0.83 12.91 4.45
C VAL A 187 0.44 13.75 4.63
N SER A 188 0.48 14.64 5.62
CA SER A 188 1.60 15.56 5.86
C SER A 188 2.96 14.88 6.01
N ASP A 189 2.97 13.63 6.48
CA ASP A 189 4.20 12.90 6.75
C ASP A 189 4.80 12.27 5.48
N ILE A 190 3.98 11.99 4.46
CA ILE A 190 4.33 11.13 3.33
C ILE A 190 4.16 11.81 1.96
N GLU A 191 3.49 12.96 1.88
CA GLU A 191 3.15 13.61 0.61
C GLU A 191 4.34 13.82 -0.36
N ARG A 192 5.55 13.92 0.20
CA ARG A 192 6.78 14.17 -0.57
C ARG A 192 7.21 13.04 -1.49
N ILE A 193 6.70 11.82 -1.26
CA ILE A 193 7.09 10.65 -2.08
C ILE A 193 6.04 10.29 -3.14
N PHE A 194 4.90 10.98 -3.19
CA PHE A 194 3.85 10.69 -4.15
C PHE A 194 4.06 11.39 -5.49
N ASP A 195 3.85 10.66 -6.58
CA ASP A 195 3.71 11.18 -7.93
C ASP A 195 2.25 11.56 -8.22
N ASP A 196 1.33 10.67 -7.87
CA ASP A 196 -0.11 10.85 -8.05
C ASP A 196 -0.84 10.60 -6.72
N VAL A 197 -2.03 11.17 -6.58
CA VAL A 197 -2.90 10.93 -5.43
C VAL A 197 -4.34 10.65 -5.85
N ILE A 198 -4.99 9.77 -5.09
CA ILE A 198 -6.41 9.43 -5.20
C ILE A 198 -7.07 9.77 -3.87
N PHE A 199 -8.08 10.64 -3.87
CA PHE A 199 -8.89 10.94 -2.71
C PHE A 199 -10.12 10.05 -2.70
N ILE A 200 -10.32 9.28 -1.62
CA ILE A 200 -11.47 8.38 -1.45
C ILE A 200 -12.28 8.74 -0.20
N LYS A 201 -13.56 9.04 -0.36
CA LYS A 201 -14.49 9.40 0.72
C LYS A 201 -15.75 8.55 0.58
N GLU A 202 -16.21 7.95 1.68
CA GLU A 202 -17.43 7.13 1.75
C GLU A 202 -17.58 6.06 0.65
N GLY A 203 -16.44 5.51 0.22
CA GLY A 203 -16.38 4.47 -0.81
C GLY A 203 -16.42 4.98 -2.24
N GLU A 204 -16.29 6.29 -2.48
CA GLU A 204 -16.25 6.91 -3.80
C GLU A 204 -14.94 7.66 -4.03
N ILE A 205 -14.46 7.67 -5.27
CA ILE A 205 -13.30 8.47 -5.67
C ILE A 205 -13.77 9.90 -5.93
N LEU A 206 -13.23 10.84 -5.15
CA LEU A 206 -13.49 12.27 -5.33
C LEU A 206 -12.56 12.89 -6.37
N MET A 207 -11.30 12.46 -6.37
CA MET A 207 -10.27 13.02 -7.23
C MET A 207 -9.17 11.99 -7.49
N HIS A 208 -8.61 12.02 -8.69
CA HIS A 208 -7.36 11.34 -9.05
C HIS A 208 -6.53 12.32 -9.87
N THR A 209 -5.35 12.70 -9.40
CA THR A 209 -4.54 13.75 -10.03
C THR A 209 -3.06 13.60 -9.71
N ALA A 210 -2.20 14.14 -10.58
CA ALA A 210 -0.78 14.26 -10.30
C ALA A 210 -0.53 15.30 -9.19
N VAL A 211 0.48 15.04 -8.36
CA VAL A 211 0.88 15.97 -7.27
C VAL A 211 1.31 17.32 -7.83
N GLU A 212 1.99 17.31 -8.97
CA GLU A 212 2.39 18.53 -9.64
C GLU A 212 1.21 19.41 -10.08
N ASP A 213 0.11 18.76 -10.56
CA ASP A 213 -1.12 19.46 -10.92
C ASP A 213 -1.78 20.15 -9.70
N ILE A 214 -1.73 19.54 -8.52
CA ILE A 214 -2.23 20.17 -7.28
C ILE A 214 -1.44 21.45 -7.00
N ARG A 215 -0.13 21.39 -7.07
CA ARG A 215 0.75 22.55 -6.82
C ARG A 215 0.52 23.67 -7.84
N LEU A 216 0.41 23.31 -9.12
CA LEU A 216 0.25 24.29 -10.21
C LEU A 216 -1.13 24.92 -10.25
N ARG A 217 -2.22 24.13 -10.05
CA ARG A 217 -3.59 24.60 -10.21
C ARG A 217 -4.19 25.18 -8.93
N HIS A 218 -3.80 24.64 -7.77
CA HIS A 218 -4.38 25.04 -6.49
C HIS A 218 -3.40 25.85 -5.63
N GLY A 219 -2.11 25.86 -5.93
CA GLY A 219 -1.07 26.52 -5.12
C GLY A 219 -0.97 25.94 -3.71
N LYS A 220 -1.41 24.68 -3.51
CA LYS A 220 -1.53 24.01 -2.22
C LYS A 220 -0.64 22.77 -2.15
N SER A 221 -0.30 22.36 -0.93
CA SER A 221 0.22 21.02 -0.66
C SER A 221 -0.92 19.99 -0.74
N ILE A 222 -0.55 18.69 -0.79
CA ILE A 222 -1.53 17.61 -0.75
C ILE A 222 -2.28 17.63 0.60
N ASP A 223 -1.55 17.89 1.71
CA ASP A 223 -2.15 17.94 3.06
C ASP A 223 -3.17 19.09 3.19
N GLU A 224 -2.87 20.28 2.64
CA GLU A 224 -3.81 21.40 2.62
C GLU A 224 -5.07 21.06 1.83
N LEU A 225 -4.94 20.49 0.64
CA LEU A 225 -6.08 20.07 -0.17
C LEU A 225 -6.87 18.94 0.50
N PHE A 226 -6.17 17.97 1.13
CA PHE A 226 -6.80 16.89 1.90
C PHE A 226 -7.66 17.45 3.02
N ARG A 227 -7.13 18.37 3.81
CA ARG A 227 -7.88 19.01 4.92
C ARG A 227 -9.12 19.75 4.41
N GLU A 228 -9.01 20.46 3.30
CA GLU A 228 -10.14 21.19 2.71
C GLU A 228 -11.25 20.23 2.26
N VAL A 229 -10.91 19.17 1.49
CA VAL A 229 -11.87 18.18 0.98
C VAL A 229 -12.57 17.42 2.12
N TYR A 230 -11.89 17.24 3.27
CA TYR A 230 -12.43 16.49 4.42
C TYR A 230 -12.91 17.36 5.57
N ALA A 231 -12.65 18.70 5.58
CA ALA A 231 -13.13 19.63 6.63
C ALA A 231 -14.63 19.92 6.55
N GLU A 232 -15.26 19.67 5.40
CA GLU A 232 -16.71 19.87 5.18
C GLU A 232 -17.57 18.67 5.66
N CYS A 233 -17.10 17.97 6.69
CA CYS A 233 -17.79 16.81 7.27
C CYS A 233 -18.21 17.06 8.70
#